data_46bca511d79a7198aaa512d44f8f3b8d
#
_entry.id   46bca511d79a7198aaa512d44f8f3b8d
#
_cell.length_a   1.000
_cell.length_b   1.000
_cell.length_c   1.000
_cell.angle_alpha   90.00
_cell.angle_beta   90.00
_cell.angle_gamma   90.00
#
_symmetry.space_group_name_H-M   'P 1'
#
loop_
_entity.id
_entity.type
_entity.pdbx_description
1 polymer ?
#
loop_
_entity_poly.entity_id
_entity_poly.type
_entity_poly.pdbx_seq_one_letter_code
_entity_poly.pdbx_strand_id
1 'polypeptide(L)'
;MENLYLNSYSRIPGLNVSRETCNDFESLISMILEKNREINVISKKTTEKEEIRERHIIDSAQIIDFIDLNYNTTCDLGSGGGMPGLIVAIAMKKIKNNMKINLYEKSYHKCVFLKEVSKKLNLNTEVIHKDIFTVKNIETGTIMSRAFKPMPIILDLVNQNFRKYKNIIFFMGESGRKILNDALKEWDLDYEEK
;
A
#
# COMPACT_ATOMS: atom_id res chain seq x y z
N MET A 1 18.72 -15.49 -16.43
CA MET A 1 18.10 -14.22 -16.02
C MET A 1 17.14 -14.35 -14.81
N GLU A 2 16.61 -15.53 -14.52
CA GLU A 2 15.63 -15.76 -13.43
C GLU A 2 16.15 -15.57 -11.99
N ASN A 3 17.45 -15.69 -11.75
CA ASN A 3 18.01 -15.61 -10.38
C ASN A 3 18.31 -14.18 -9.88
N LEU A 4 18.38 -13.19 -10.77
CA LEU A 4 18.76 -11.82 -10.38
C LEU A 4 17.68 -11.13 -9.51
N TYR A 5 16.42 -11.35 -9.85
CA TYR A 5 15.30 -10.68 -9.16
C TYR A 5 14.97 -11.31 -7.80
N LEU A 6 15.14 -12.64 -7.65
CA LEU A 6 14.95 -13.32 -6.37
C LEU A 6 15.86 -12.74 -5.28
N ASN A 7 17.10 -12.41 -5.61
CA ASN A 7 18.05 -11.80 -4.68
C ASN A 7 17.63 -10.39 -4.25
N SER A 8 17.01 -9.60 -5.14
CA SER A 8 16.53 -8.27 -4.78
C SER A 8 15.38 -8.34 -3.77
N TYR A 9 14.46 -9.29 -3.94
CA TYR A 9 13.30 -9.44 -3.07
C TYR A 9 13.57 -10.22 -1.77
N SER A 10 14.66 -10.99 -1.69
CA SER A 10 15.04 -11.71 -0.45
C SER A 10 15.36 -10.79 0.73
N ARG A 11 15.51 -9.49 0.47
CA ARG A 11 15.72 -8.44 1.48
C ARG A 11 14.43 -7.96 2.18
N ILE A 12 13.26 -8.39 1.72
CA ILE A 12 11.99 -7.96 2.30
C ILE A 12 11.79 -8.69 3.63
N PRO A 13 11.77 -7.98 4.77
CA PRO A 13 11.53 -8.58 6.08
C PRO A 13 10.18 -9.30 6.11
N GLY A 14 10.10 -10.41 6.85
CA GLY A 14 8.84 -11.14 7.05
C GLY A 14 8.26 -11.83 5.81
N LEU A 15 8.84 -11.64 4.63
CA LEU A 15 8.35 -12.24 3.41
C LEU A 15 9.32 -13.29 2.85
N ASN A 16 8.93 -14.57 2.97
CA ASN A 16 9.60 -15.62 2.22
C ASN A 16 9.14 -15.54 0.75
N VAL A 17 9.89 -14.81 -0.07
CA VAL A 17 9.52 -14.50 -1.46
C VAL A 17 9.61 -15.75 -2.31
N SER A 18 8.48 -16.34 -2.65
CA SER A 18 8.40 -17.44 -3.61
C SER A 18 8.62 -16.95 -5.04
N ARG A 19 8.92 -17.87 -5.94
CA ARG A 19 9.03 -17.56 -7.38
C ARG A 19 7.72 -16.94 -7.92
N GLU A 20 6.57 -17.40 -7.46
CA GLU A 20 5.26 -16.85 -7.83
C GLU A 20 5.11 -15.39 -7.37
N THR A 21 5.44 -15.10 -6.09
CA THR A 21 5.41 -13.74 -5.55
C THR A 21 6.35 -12.81 -6.33
N CYS A 22 7.54 -13.28 -6.67
CA CYS A 22 8.50 -12.54 -7.50
C CYS A 22 7.92 -12.22 -8.89
N ASN A 23 7.29 -13.20 -9.54
CA ASN A 23 6.66 -13.02 -10.86
C ASN A 23 5.48 -12.04 -10.79
N ASP A 24 4.71 -12.05 -9.71
CA ASP A 24 3.61 -11.09 -9.50
C ASP A 24 4.15 -9.67 -9.36
N PHE A 25 5.25 -9.45 -8.61
CA PHE A 25 5.89 -8.14 -8.50
C PHE A 25 6.43 -7.65 -9.85
N GLU A 26 7.12 -8.49 -10.62
CA GLU A 26 7.63 -8.11 -11.94
C GLU A 26 6.50 -7.84 -12.95
N SER A 27 5.40 -8.58 -12.85
CA SER A 27 4.20 -8.32 -13.64
C SER A 27 3.57 -6.97 -13.29
N LEU A 28 3.48 -6.65 -11.99
CA LEU A 28 2.99 -5.35 -11.54
C LEU A 28 3.88 -4.21 -12.06
N ILE A 29 5.21 -4.33 -11.98
CA ILE A 29 6.16 -3.33 -12.51
C ILE A 29 5.90 -3.09 -14.00
N SER A 30 5.71 -4.17 -14.77
CA SER A 30 5.46 -4.08 -16.22
C SER A 30 4.13 -3.37 -16.51
N MET A 31 3.08 -3.66 -15.74
CA MET A 31 1.77 -2.99 -15.86
C MET A 31 1.83 -1.51 -15.47
N ILE A 32 2.60 -1.16 -14.42
CA ILE A 32 2.83 0.23 -14.02
C ILE A 32 3.50 1.00 -15.15
N LEU A 33 4.57 0.47 -15.74
CA LEU A 33 5.30 1.13 -16.83
C LEU A 33 4.43 1.33 -18.07
N GLU A 34 3.64 0.33 -18.43
CA GLU A 34 2.70 0.41 -19.53
C GLU A 34 1.65 1.49 -19.28
N LYS A 35 0.99 1.44 -18.11
CA LYS A 35 -0.08 2.38 -17.76
C LYS A 35 0.42 3.80 -17.56
N ASN A 36 1.64 3.97 -17.07
CA ASN A 36 2.22 5.29 -16.81
C ASN A 36 2.48 6.11 -18.11
N ARG A 37 2.42 5.46 -19.29
CA ARG A 37 2.44 6.14 -20.59
C ARG A 37 1.14 6.87 -20.88
N GLU A 38 0.03 6.40 -20.32
CA GLU A 38 -1.32 6.92 -20.55
C GLU A 38 -1.76 7.86 -19.42
N ILE A 39 -1.59 7.40 -18.17
CA ILE A 39 -1.97 8.13 -16.97
C ILE A 39 -0.85 8.07 -15.93
N ASN A 40 -0.75 9.09 -15.08
CA ASN A 40 0.26 9.11 -14.02
C ASN A 40 -0.18 8.22 -12.84
N VAL A 41 0.15 6.92 -12.88
CA VAL A 41 -0.03 6.02 -11.74
C VAL A 41 1.09 6.17 -10.71
N ILE A 42 2.31 6.47 -11.19
CA ILE A 42 3.47 6.90 -10.40
C ILE A 42 4.09 8.16 -11.02
N SER A 43 5.15 8.69 -10.41
CA SER A 43 5.88 9.84 -10.96
C SER A 43 6.37 9.55 -12.39
N LYS A 44 6.17 10.50 -13.31
CA LYS A 44 6.69 10.41 -14.69
C LYS A 44 8.22 10.34 -14.78
N LYS A 45 8.93 10.76 -13.72
CA LYS A 45 10.38 10.70 -13.66
C LYS A 45 10.89 9.26 -13.44
N THR A 46 10.05 8.38 -12.90
CA THR A 46 10.39 6.98 -12.66
C THR A 46 10.06 6.17 -13.90
N THR A 47 11.08 5.86 -14.70
CA THR A 47 10.94 5.18 -16.00
C THR A 47 11.60 3.80 -16.03
N GLU A 48 12.50 3.51 -15.10
CA GLU A 48 13.27 2.27 -15.08
C GLU A 48 12.65 1.24 -14.13
N LYS A 49 12.64 -0.02 -14.57
CA LYS A 49 12.12 -1.15 -13.76
C LYS A 49 12.80 -1.26 -12.42
N GLU A 50 14.13 -1.05 -12.39
CA GLU A 50 14.91 -1.14 -11.16
C GLU A 50 14.50 -0.06 -10.15
N GLU A 51 14.28 1.16 -10.61
CA GLU A 51 13.81 2.25 -9.75
C GLU A 51 12.42 1.95 -9.17
N ILE A 52 11.50 1.39 -9.97
CA ILE A 52 10.18 0.98 -9.49
C ILE A 52 10.31 -0.14 -8.46
N ARG A 53 11.17 -1.14 -8.72
CA ARG A 53 11.42 -2.24 -7.81
C ARG A 53 11.89 -1.74 -6.45
N GLU A 54 12.92 -0.90 -6.41
CA GLU A 54 13.50 -0.41 -5.16
C GLU A 54 12.56 0.57 -4.43
N ARG A 55 12.13 1.64 -5.11
CA ARG A 55 11.41 2.74 -4.47
C ARG A 55 9.92 2.50 -4.26
N HIS A 56 9.34 1.53 -4.95
CA HIS A 56 7.91 1.27 -4.86
C HIS A 56 7.60 -0.12 -4.33
N ILE A 57 8.21 -1.18 -4.87
CA ILE A 57 7.89 -2.54 -4.46
C ILE A 57 8.54 -2.86 -3.11
N ILE A 58 9.87 -2.79 -3.03
CA ILE A 58 10.63 -3.16 -1.82
C ILE A 58 10.31 -2.21 -0.68
N ASP A 59 10.28 -0.90 -0.95
CA ASP A 59 9.91 0.09 0.05
C ASP A 59 8.50 -0.15 0.62
N SER A 60 7.50 -0.44 -0.24
CA SER A 60 6.15 -0.76 0.23
C SER A 60 6.05 -2.10 0.95
N ALA A 61 6.91 -3.05 0.64
CA ALA A 61 6.86 -4.38 1.24
C ALA A 61 7.42 -4.42 2.68
N GLN A 62 8.15 -3.41 3.11
CA GLN A 62 8.71 -3.32 4.48
C GLN A 62 7.63 -3.37 5.57
N ILE A 63 6.39 -3.05 5.25
CA ILE A 63 5.29 -3.02 6.21
C ILE A 63 4.59 -4.37 6.43
N ILE A 64 4.97 -5.40 5.69
CA ILE A 64 4.25 -6.69 5.70
C ILE A 64 4.18 -7.28 7.10
N ASP A 65 5.25 -7.18 7.89
CA ASP A 65 5.30 -7.67 9.27
C ASP A 65 4.41 -6.90 10.25
N PHE A 66 3.97 -5.71 9.88
CA PHE A 66 3.11 -4.85 10.71
C PHE A 66 1.62 -4.96 10.37
N ILE A 67 1.27 -5.77 9.38
CA ILE A 67 -0.12 -6.05 9.03
C ILE A 67 -0.73 -6.97 10.09
N ASP A 68 -1.81 -6.53 10.73
CA ASP A 68 -2.49 -7.34 11.75
C ASP A 68 -3.24 -8.51 11.10
N LEU A 69 -2.69 -9.71 11.31
CA LEU A 69 -3.25 -10.95 10.76
C LEU A 69 -4.48 -11.47 11.53
N ASN A 70 -4.87 -10.86 12.66
CA ASN A 70 -6.10 -11.25 13.37
C ASN A 70 -7.36 -10.73 12.69
N TYR A 71 -7.22 -9.74 11.80
CA TYR A 71 -8.31 -9.22 10.99
C TYR A 71 -8.29 -9.82 9.59
N ASN A 72 -9.48 -9.84 8.94
CA ASN A 72 -9.60 -10.31 7.56
C ASN A 72 -9.64 -9.17 6.54
N THR A 73 -9.49 -7.93 7.01
CA THR A 73 -9.49 -6.75 6.17
C THR A 73 -8.36 -5.79 6.56
N THR A 74 -7.77 -5.19 5.57
CA THR A 74 -6.80 -4.11 5.68
C THR A 74 -7.13 -3.06 4.64
N CYS A 75 -6.85 -1.78 4.87
CA CYS A 75 -7.17 -0.75 3.90
C CYS A 75 -5.98 0.17 3.57
N ASP A 76 -5.95 0.62 2.32
CA ASP A 76 -4.99 1.55 1.76
C ASP A 76 -5.70 2.85 1.38
N LEU A 77 -5.29 3.97 1.98
CA LEU A 77 -5.94 5.27 1.83
C LEU A 77 -5.28 6.08 0.71
N GLY A 78 -6.05 6.34 -0.35
CA GLY A 78 -5.54 7.03 -1.52
C GLY A 78 -4.57 6.16 -2.31
N SER A 79 -4.99 4.95 -2.63
CA SER A 79 -4.13 3.89 -3.18
C SER A 79 -3.35 4.26 -4.43
N GLY A 80 -3.79 5.25 -5.20
CA GLY A 80 -3.04 5.76 -6.34
C GLY A 80 -2.65 4.69 -7.35
N GLY A 81 -1.35 4.47 -7.52
CA GLY A 81 -0.80 3.38 -8.35
C GLY A 81 -0.78 2.01 -7.68
N GLY A 82 -1.41 1.88 -6.51
CA GLY A 82 -1.55 0.61 -5.78
C GLY A 82 -0.47 0.32 -4.75
N MET A 83 0.33 1.33 -4.35
CA MET A 83 1.35 1.17 -3.33
C MET A 83 0.98 1.91 -2.05
N PRO A 84 0.92 1.20 -0.89
CA PRO A 84 1.40 -0.16 -0.65
C PRO A 84 0.36 -1.26 -0.90
N GLY A 85 -0.93 -0.95 -1.12
CA GLY A 85 -2.03 -1.90 -1.07
C GLY A 85 -1.90 -3.13 -1.96
N LEU A 86 -1.50 -2.96 -3.24
CA LEU A 86 -1.29 -4.10 -4.14
C LEU A 86 -0.09 -4.97 -3.72
N ILE A 87 0.95 -4.36 -3.14
CA ILE A 87 2.14 -5.09 -2.67
C ILE A 87 1.76 -6.00 -1.51
N VAL A 88 1.00 -5.46 -0.56
CA VAL A 88 0.45 -6.23 0.57
C VAL A 88 -0.48 -7.32 0.05
N ALA A 89 -1.35 -7.04 -0.94
CA ALA A 89 -2.23 -8.04 -1.53
C ALA A 89 -1.47 -9.20 -2.18
N ILE A 90 -0.38 -8.93 -2.88
CA ILE A 90 0.49 -9.97 -3.46
C ILE A 90 1.12 -10.82 -2.36
N ALA A 91 1.66 -10.21 -1.30
CA ALA A 91 2.24 -10.93 -0.18
C ALA A 91 1.20 -11.79 0.56
N MET A 92 -0.01 -11.27 0.76
CA MET A 92 -1.09 -11.95 1.48
C MET A 92 -1.62 -13.19 0.74
N LYS A 93 -1.40 -13.35 -0.56
CA LYS A 93 -1.71 -14.62 -1.28
C LYS A 93 -1.06 -15.83 -0.61
N LYS A 94 0.12 -15.67 -0.01
CA LYS A 94 0.86 -16.74 0.67
C LYS A 94 0.72 -16.72 2.19
N ILE A 95 0.62 -15.56 2.79
CA ILE A 95 0.61 -15.37 4.26
C ILE A 95 -0.81 -15.60 4.80
N LYS A 96 -1.80 -14.97 4.17
CA LYS A 96 -3.20 -15.01 4.60
C LYS A 96 -4.14 -14.76 3.40
N ASN A 97 -4.41 -15.79 2.62
CA ASN A 97 -5.14 -15.70 1.36
C ASN A 97 -6.58 -15.19 1.46
N ASN A 98 -7.20 -15.27 2.63
CA ASN A 98 -8.54 -14.75 2.89
C ASN A 98 -8.56 -13.27 3.34
N MET A 99 -7.39 -12.64 3.54
CA MET A 99 -7.32 -11.22 3.84
C MET A 99 -7.72 -10.39 2.62
N LYS A 100 -8.71 -9.53 2.78
CA LYS A 100 -9.15 -8.59 1.75
C LYS A 100 -8.45 -7.25 1.93
N ILE A 101 -7.88 -6.72 0.86
CA ILE A 101 -7.25 -5.40 0.84
C ILE A 101 -8.20 -4.41 0.18
N ASN A 102 -8.73 -3.48 0.96
CA ASN A 102 -9.62 -2.42 0.50
C ASN A 102 -8.80 -1.23 0.00
N LEU A 103 -8.89 -0.95 -1.30
CA LEU A 103 -8.15 0.11 -1.98
C LEU A 103 -9.06 1.32 -2.21
N TYR A 104 -8.91 2.37 -1.39
CA TYR A 104 -9.69 3.60 -1.52
C TYR A 104 -9.02 4.56 -2.49
N GLU A 105 -9.67 4.85 -3.59
CA GLU A 105 -9.15 5.78 -4.62
C GLU A 105 -10.33 6.57 -5.24
N LYS A 106 -10.15 7.88 -5.41
CA LYS A 106 -11.18 8.75 -5.99
C LYS A 106 -11.05 8.97 -7.49
N SER A 107 -9.86 8.70 -8.06
CA SER A 107 -9.63 8.83 -9.49
C SER A 107 -10.16 7.63 -10.25
N TYR A 108 -11.13 7.84 -11.14
CA TYR A 108 -11.70 6.78 -11.98
C TYR A 108 -10.63 5.99 -12.75
N HIS A 109 -9.71 6.70 -13.41
CA HIS A 109 -8.67 6.06 -14.22
C HIS A 109 -7.72 5.18 -13.37
N LYS A 110 -7.38 5.64 -12.16
CA LYS A 110 -6.57 4.83 -11.24
C LYS A 110 -7.36 3.63 -10.70
N CYS A 111 -8.64 3.79 -10.41
CA CYS A 111 -9.50 2.66 -10.03
C CYS A 111 -9.59 1.59 -11.12
N VAL A 112 -9.67 1.99 -12.39
CA VAL A 112 -9.64 1.04 -13.53
C VAL A 112 -8.33 0.27 -13.51
N PHE A 113 -7.19 0.96 -13.41
CA PHE A 113 -5.88 0.31 -13.32
C PHE A 113 -5.78 -0.67 -12.14
N LEU A 114 -6.20 -0.26 -10.94
CA LEU A 114 -6.19 -1.13 -9.76
C LEU A 114 -7.01 -2.40 -9.96
N LYS A 115 -8.19 -2.30 -10.60
CA LYS A 115 -9.03 -3.44 -10.94
C LYS A 115 -8.40 -4.36 -11.98
N GLU A 116 -7.74 -3.80 -13.00
CA GLU A 116 -7.02 -4.56 -14.02
C GLU A 116 -5.89 -5.38 -13.40
N VAL A 117 -5.06 -4.77 -12.53
CA VAL A 117 -3.99 -5.45 -11.80
C VAL A 117 -4.57 -6.54 -10.90
N SER A 118 -5.56 -6.21 -10.09
CA SER A 118 -6.19 -7.14 -9.15
C SER A 118 -6.72 -8.39 -9.85
N LYS A 119 -7.37 -8.20 -10.99
CA LYS A 119 -7.87 -9.31 -11.82
C LYS A 119 -6.73 -10.13 -12.43
N LYS A 120 -5.73 -9.47 -13.04
CA LYS A 120 -4.63 -10.14 -13.74
C LYS A 120 -3.78 -10.98 -12.79
N LEU A 121 -3.54 -10.48 -11.57
CA LEU A 121 -2.72 -11.17 -10.57
C LEU A 121 -3.55 -12.01 -9.58
N ASN A 122 -4.86 -12.10 -9.78
CA ASN A 122 -5.79 -12.84 -8.91
C ASN A 122 -5.64 -12.45 -7.43
N LEU A 123 -5.72 -11.15 -7.13
CA LEU A 123 -5.56 -10.59 -5.79
C LEU A 123 -6.91 -10.48 -5.07
N ASN A 124 -6.92 -10.76 -3.76
CA ASN A 124 -8.10 -10.54 -2.91
C ASN A 124 -8.19 -9.06 -2.50
N THR A 125 -8.61 -8.22 -3.44
CA THR A 125 -8.75 -6.77 -3.25
C THR A 125 -10.18 -6.31 -3.55
N GLU A 126 -10.57 -5.21 -2.93
CA GLU A 126 -11.76 -4.46 -3.28
C GLU A 126 -11.39 -3.01 -3.61
N VAL A 127 -11.58 -2.60 -4.86
CA VAL A 127 -11.30 -1.22 -5.29
C VAL A 127 -12.56 -0.37 -5.05
N ILE A 128 -12.46 0.52 -4.08
CA ILE A 128 -13.55 1.39 -3.63
C ILE A 128 -13.37 2.76 -4.27
N HIS A 129 -14.11 3.01 -5.37
CA HIS A 129 -14.10 4.28 -6.08
C HIS A 129 -14.92 5.33 -5.31
N LYS A 130 -14.33 5.89 -4.25
CA LYS A 130 -14.92 6.92 -3.40
C LYS A 130 -13.85 7.86 -2.84
N ASP A 131 -14.24 9.07 -2.53
CA ASP A 131 -13.44 9.90 -1.63
C ASP A 131 -13.57 9.33 -0.22
N ILE A 132 -12.46 8.88 0.37
CA ILE A 132 -12.44 8.25 1.70
C ILE A 132 -13.01 9.17 2.79
N PHE A 133 -12.91 10.47 2.63
CA PHE A 133 -13.48 11.44 3.59
C PHE A 133 -15.02 11.36 3.69
N THR A 134 -15.68 10.79 2.68
CA THR A 134 -17.14 10.61 2.66
C THR A 134 -17.61 9.26 3.18
N VAL A 135 -16.69 8.31 3.43
CA VAL A 135 -17.03 6.97 3.89
C VAL A 135 -16.99 6.94 5.42
N LYS A 136 -18.02 6.37 6.05
CA LYS A 136 -18.15 6.30 7.51
C LYS A 136 -18.26 4.86 8.00
N ASN A 137 -18.02 4.69 9.31
CA ASN A 137 -18.15 3.41 10.02
C ASN A 137 -17.27 2.28 9.45
N ILE A 138 -16.04 2.63 9.05
CA ILE A 138 -15.10 1.65 8.49
C ILE A 138 -14.54 0.79 9.63
N GLU A 139 -14.47 -0.52 9.41
CA GLU A 139 -13.80 -1.47 10.30
C GLU A 139 -12.70 -2.21 9.53
N THR A 140 -11.51 -2.28 10.10
CA THR A 140 -10.34 -2.89 9.46
C THR A 140 -9.30 -3.27 10.52
N GLY A 141 -8.32 -4.10 10.20
CA GLY A 141 -7.16 -4.36 11.07
C GLY A 141 -6.16 -3.23 10.94
N THR A 142 -5.49 -3.16 9.83
CA THR A 142 -4.43 -2.18 9.54
C THR A 142 -4.93 -1.13 8.54
N ILE A 143 -4.57 0.11 8.81
CA ILE A 143 -4.75 1.24 7.88
C ILE A 143 -3.39 1.60 7.34
N MET A 144 -3.24 1.67 6.02
CA MET A 144 -2.00 2.07 5.36
C MET A 144 -2.20 3.40 4.64
N SER A 145 -1.17 4.25 4.67
CA SER A 145 -1.17 5.50 3.91
C SER A 145 0.23 5.86 3.45
N ARG A 146 0.38 6.10 2.14
CA ARG A 146 1.61 6.51 1.49
C ARG A 146 1.35 7.67 0.54
N ALA A 147 2.04 8.80 0.73
CA ALA A 147 1.96 9.97 -0.16
C ALA A 147 0.53 10.44 -0.49
N PHE A 148 -0.40 10.29 0.46
CA PHE A 148 -1.81 10.64 0.26
C PHE A 148 -2.15 12.01 0.82
N LYS A 149 -2.06 12.18 2.15
CA LYS A 149 -2.33 13.41 2.87
C LYS A 149 -1.34 13.56 4.03
N PRO A 150 -1.12 14.78 4.54
CA PRO A 150 -0.38 14.98 5.78
C PRO A 150 -0.94 14.15 6.94
N MET A 151 -0.05 13.62 7.79
CA MET A 151 -0.39 12.77 8.91
C MET A 151 -1.52 13.32 9.80
N PRO A 152 -1.54 14.60 10.24
CA PRO A 152 -2.64 15.11 11.06
C PRO A 152 -4.02 14.98 10.38
N ILE A 153 -4.09 15.24 9.08
CA ILE A 153 -5.35 15.11 8.31
C ILE A 153 -5.81 13.65 8.27
N ILE A 154 -4.88 12.69 8.20
CA ILE A 154 -5.22 11.26 8.23
C ILE A 154 -5.66 10.84 9.62
N LEU A 155 -5.04 11.34 10.69
CA LEU A 155 -5.46 11.08 12.07
C LEU A 155 -6.90 11.56 12.31
N ASP A 156 -7.22 12.79 11.87
CA ASP A 156 -8.60 13.33 11.92
C ASP A 156 -9.57 12.47 11.13
N LEU A 157 -9.21 12.08 9.91
CA LEU A 157 -10.01 11.20 9.06
C LEU A 157 -10.29 9.87 9.76
N VAL A 158 -9.26 9.24 10.33
CA VAL A 158 -9.40 7.95 11.00
C VAL A 158 -10.30 8.09 12.22
N ASN A 159 -10.08 9.11 13.05
CA ASN A 159 -10.90 9.37 14.23
C ASN A 159 -12.39 9.57 13.90
N GLN A 160 -12.69 10.22 12.76
CA GLN A 160 -14.07 10.54 12.36
C GLN A 160 -14.77 9.43 11.58
N ASN A 161 -14.02 8.60 10.85
CA ASN A 161 -14.57 7.72 9.82
C ASN A 161 -14.41 6.22 10.14
N PHE A 162 -13.45 5.88 11.02
CA PHE A 162 -13.19 4.49 11.38
C PHE A 162 -13.79 4.16 12.74
N ARG A 163 -14.60 3.11 12.78
CA ARG A 163 -15.21 2.62 14.02
C ARG A 163 -14.29 1.67 14.79
N LYS A 164 -13.50 0.89 14.05
CA LYS A 164 -12.60 -0.11 14.64
C LYS A 164 -11.39 -0.32 13.75
N TYR A 165 -10.21 -0.23 14.33
CA TYR A 165 -8.94 -0.61 13.71
C TYR A 165 -7.93 -1.00 14.79
N LYS A 166 -6.80 -1.60 14.39
CA LYS A 166 -5.72 -1.99 15.30
C LYS A 166 -4.54 -1.03 15.23
N ASN A 167 -4.06 -0.73 14.04
CA ASN A 167 -2.92 0.16 13.82
C ASN A 167 -3.03 0.95 12.52
N ILE A 168 -2.22 2.02 12.44
CA ILE A 168 -2.06 2.86 11.25
C ILE A 168 -0.58 2.83 10.88
N ILE A 169 -0.28 2.62 9.60
CA ILE A 169 1.07 2.66 9.06
C ILE A 169 1.22 3.85 8.14
N PHE A 170 2.17 4.73 8.47
CA PHE A 170 2.53 5.89 7.67
C PHE A 170 3.89 5.70 7.01
N PHE A 171 3.96 5.95 5.72
CA PHE A 171 5.24 6.13 5.02
C PHE A 171 5.63 7.59 5.10
N MET A 172 6.72 7.87 5.80
CA MET A 172 7.19 9.22 6.05
C MET A 172 8.49 9.47 5.28
N GLY A 173 8.58 10.64 4.65
CA GLY A 173 9.81 11.10 3.99
C GLY A 173 10.73 11.86 4.95
N GLU A 174 11.70 12.62 4.44
CA GLU A 174 12.70 13.37 5.21
C GLU A 174 12.11 14.29 6.29
N SER A 175 10.93 14.87 6.03
CA SER A 175 10.23 15.71 7.01
C SER A 175 9.41 14.92 8.04
N GLY A 176 9.44 13.58 8.00
CA GLY A 176 8.60 12.70 8.81
C GLY A 176 8.67 12.98 10.30
N ARG A 177 9.88 13.08 10.86
CA ARG A 177 10.07 13.39 12.29
C ARG A 177 9.48 14.74 12.71
N LYS A 178 9.59 15.75 11.87
CA LYS A 178 8.99 17.06 12.17
C LYS A 178 7.48 16.95 12.20
N ILE A 179 6.88 16.27 11.21
CA ILE A 179 5.43 16.07 11.13
C ILE A 179 4.93 15.25 12.33
N LEU A 180 5.64 14.20 12.72
CA LEU A 180 5.32 13.39 13.90
C LEU A 180 5.36 14.25 15.18
N ASN A 181 6.44 15.02 15.39
CA ASN A 181 6.57 15.88 16.55
C ASN A 181 5.46 16.95 16.63
N ASP A 182 5.00 17.44 15.48
CA ASP A 182 3.88 18.38 15.45
C ASP A 182 2.55 17.68 15.76
N ALA A 183 2.35 16.46 15.25
CA ALA A 183 1.16 15.66 15.57
C ALA A 183 1.08 15.28 17.06
N LEU A 184 2.21 14.97 17.72
CA LEU A 184 2.29 14.64 19.14
C LEU A 184 1.90 15.79 20.09
N LYS A 185 1.80 17.03 19.59
CA LYS A 185 1.31 18.17 20.38
C LYS A 185 -0.23 18.15 20.55
N GLU A 186 -0.91 17.49 19.61
CA GLU A 186 -2.38 17.48 19.53
C GLU A 186 -2.96 16.08 19.76
N TRP A 187 -2.15 15.03 19.55
CA TRP A 187 -2.55 13.62 19.59
C TRP A 187 -1.70 12.85 20.59
N ASP A 188 -2.34 12.06 21.44
CA ASP A 188 -1.67 11.04 22.26
C ASP A 188 -1.53 9.77 21.42
N LEU A 189 -0.32 9.49 20.95
CA LEU A 189 -0.01 8.41 20.04
C LEU A 189 0.97 7.43 20.69
N ASP A 190 0.60 6.15 20.72
CA ASP A 190 1.56 5.06 20.91
C ASP A 190 2.14 4.69 19.54
N TYR A 191 3.44 4.91 19.35
CA TYR A 191 4.07 4.76 18.04
C TYR A 191 5.43 4.07 18.08
N GLU A 192 5.80 3.48 16.96
CA GLU A 192 7.11 2.90 16.71
C GLU A 192 7.65 3.42 15.37
N GLU A 193 8.93 3.83 15.34
CA GLU A 193 9.65 4.19 14.12
C GLU A 193 10.51 3.00 13.64
N LYS A 194 10.49 2.71 12.33
CA LYS A 194 11.29 1.66 11.69
C LYS A 194 12.02 2.20 10.46
#